data_ed8809cf3b87ca25bb5c2cdd85306947
#
_entry.id   ed8809cf3b87ca25bb5c2cdd85306947
#
_cell.length_a   1.000
_cell.length_b   1.000
_cell.length_c   1.000
_cell.angle_alpha   90.00
_cell.angle_beta   90.00
_cell.angle_gamma   90.00
#
_symmetry.space_group_name_H-M   'P 1'
#
loop_
_entity.id
_entity.type
_entity.pdbx_description
1 polymer ?
#
loop_
_entity_poly.entity_id
_entity_poly.type
_entity_poly.pdbx_seq_one_letter_code
_entity_poly.pdbx_strand_id
1 'polypeptide(L)'
;MARTWAGEYHTTFAPGAEAALLDRCGDDQFLLQNEIAKLAALSGYTTITTQMIQQLGTVTLDADTFDMVKLVAAGNTRQALAKLQTLLELQNEPILIIGALIGNYLDIYRAFLAKKSRRPLADLAKDFKYTGKWNYRLGNADQTAARFQRSQIEESLRILQKLDLDLKGSRLDAPLLMQKAICELSLARSRA
;
A
#
# COMPACT_ATOMS: atom_id res chain seq x y z
N MET A 1 -14.19 -13.96 -7.07
CA MET A 1 -14.46 -12.77 -7.91
C MET A 1 -13.40 -12.60 -9.00
N ALA A 2 -12.10 -12.37 -8.70
CA ALA A 2 -11.08 -12.23 -9.75
C ALA A 2 -10.96 -13.48 -10.63
N ARG A 3 -11.01 -14.69 -10.06
CA ARG A 3 -11.02 -15.95 -10.81
C ARG A 3 -12.27 -16.15 -11.67
N THR A 4 -13.43 -15.65 -11.21
CA THR A 4 -14.67 -15.70 -11.99
C THR A 4 -14.53 -14.85 -13.24
N TRP A 5 -14.03 -13.62 -13.09
CA TRP A 5 -13.77 -12.73 -14.24
C TRP A 5 -12.69 -13.28 -15.18
N ALA A 6 -11.61 -13.87 -14.66
CA ALA A 6 -10.62 -14.55 -15.49
C ALA A 6 -11.27 -15.68 -16.33
N GLY A 7 -12.21 -16.45 -15.74
CA GLY A 7 -12.99 -17.48 -16.44
C GLY A 7 -13.85 -16.91 -17.57
N GLU A 8 -14.42 -15.71 -17.42
CA GLU A 8 -15.18 -15.01 -18.48
C GLU A 8 -14.29 -14.70 -19.70
N TYR A 9 -13.00 -14.48 -19.50
CA TYR A 9 -12.00 -14.29 -20.56
C TYR A 9 -11.27 -15.59 -20.94
N HIS A 10 -11.79 -16.76 -20.56
CA HIS A 10 -11.17 -18.06 -20.86
C HIS A 10 -9.70 -18.16 -20.41
N THR A 11 -9.34 -17.46 -19.33
CA THR A 11 -7.99 -17.46 -18.78
C THR A 11 -7.96 -17.91 -17.32
N THR A 12 -6.78 -18.24 -16.82
CA THR A 12 -6.57 -18.68 -15.44
C THR A 12 -5.42 -17.90 -14.80
N PHE A 13 -5.31 -17.93 -13.47
CA PHE A 13 -4.17 -17.40 -12.76
C PHE A 13 -3.18 -18.50 -12.41
N ALA A 14 -1.89 -18.26 -12.65
CA ALA A 14 -0.81 -19.04 -12.06
C ALA A 14 -0.84 -18.95 -10.52
N PRO A 15 -0.24 -19.93 -9.81
CA PRO A 15 -0.14 -19.86 -8.35
C PRO A 15 0.45 -18.52 -7.88
N GLY A 16 -0.25 -17.84 -6.94
CA GLY A 16 0.15 -16.54 -6.41
C GLY A 16 -0.18 -15.31 -7.29
N ALA A 17 -0.54 -15.49 -8.57
CA ALA A 17 -0.80 -14.37 -9.48
C ALA A 17 -2.06 -13.56 -9.09
N GLU A 18 -3.12 -14.22 -8.63
CA GLU A 18 -4.31 -13.49 -8.12
C GLU A 18 -3.96 -12.58 -6.94
N ALA A 19 -3.15 -13.06 -6.01
CA ALA A 19 -2.70 -12.27 -4.86
C ALA A 19 -1.83 -11.09 -5.31
N ALA A 20 -0.89 -11.32 -6.25
CA ALA A 20 -0.04 -10.28 -6.80
C ALA A 20 -0.84 -9.18 -7.53
N LEU A 21 -1.92 -9.54 -8.23
CA LEU A 21 -2.79 -8.55 -8.87
C LEU A 21 -3.53 -7.70 -7.84
N LEU A 22 -4.07 -8.33 -6.80
CA LEU A 22 -4.72 -7.62 -5.70
C LEU A 22 -3.78 -6.69 -4.94
N ASP A 23 -2.52 -7.09 -4.80
CA ASP A 23 -1.46 -6.26 -4.17
C ASP A 23 -1.21 -4.97 -4.94
N ARG A 24 -1.29 -5.02 -6.26
CA ARG A 24 -1.02 -3.88 -7.13
C ARG A 24 -2.23 -2.98 -7.37
N CYS A 25 -3.40 -3.57 -7.56
CA CYS A 25 -4.61 -2.86 -7.96
C CYS A 25 -5.55 -2.54 -6.78
N GLY A 26 -5.28 -3.10 -5.60
CA GLY A 26 -6.23 -3.03 -4.49
C GLY A 26 -7.50 -3.84 -4.77
N ASP A 27 -8.63 -3.40 -4.21
CA ASP A 27 -9.92 -4.09 -4.27
C ASP A 27 -10.98 -3.36 -5.12
N ASP A 28 -10.58 -2.35 -5.87
CA ASP A 28 -11.46 -1.69 -6.83
C ASP A 28 -11.90 -2.68 -7.92
N GLN A 29 -13.19 -2.99 -7.94
CA GLN A 29 -13.75 -4.01 -8.81
C GLN A 29 -13.62 -3.65 -10.30
N PHE A 30 -13.83 -2.37 -10.63
CA PHE A 30 -13.76 -1.89 -12.01
C PHE A 30 -12.30 -1.93 -12.50
N LEU A 31 -11.37 -1.46 -11.69
CA LEU A 31 -9.94 -1.53 -12.01
C LEU A 31 -9.48 -2.98 -12.18
N LEU A 32 -9.84 -3.86 -11.24
CA LEU A 32 -9.49 -5.29 -11.30
C LEU A 32 -10.04 -5.97 -12.54
N GLN A 33 -11.28 -5.69 -12.92
CA GLN A 33 -11.90 -6.29 -14.13
C GLN A 33 -11.17 -5.83 -15.38
N ASN A 34 -10.86 -4.54 -15.50
CA ASN A 34 -10.11 -3.98 -16.62
C ASN A 34 -8.69 -4.58 -16.71
N GLU A 35 -8.01 -4.70 -15.55
CA GLU A 35 -6.67 -5.30 -15.52
C GLU A 35 -6.68 -6.78 -15.88
N ILE A 36 -7.68 -7.53 -15.43
CA ILE A 36 -7.84 -8.94 -15.81
C ILE A 36 -8.07 -9.06 -17.32
N ALA A 37 -8.95 -8.23 -17.91
CA ALA A 37 -9.20 -8.21 -19.35
C ALA A 37 -7.90 -7.92 -20.13
N LYS A 38 -7.14 -6.90 -19.73
CA LYS A 38 -5.85 -6.55 -20.32
C LYS A 38 -4.84 -7.69 -20.23
N LEU A 39 -4.67 -8.27 -19.05
CA LEU A 39 -3.72 -9.35 -18.79
C LEU A 39 -4.13 -10.64 -19.49
N ALA A 40 -5.43 -10.93 -19.63
CA ALA A 40 -5.95 -12.04 -20.40
C ALA A 40 -5.56 -11.92 -21.89
N ALA A 41 -5.78 -10.75 -22.48
CA ALA A 41 -5.38 -10.48 -23.87
C ALA A 41 -3.86 -10.61 -24.05
N LEU A 42 -3.05 -10.05 -23.13
CA LEU A 42 -1.59 -10.13 -23.17
C LEU A 42 -1.07 -11.56 -23.01
N SER A 43 -1.78 -12.41 -22.26
CA SER A 43 -1.43 -13.83 -22.10
C SER A 43 -1.85 -14.69 -23.31
N GLY A 44 -2.48 -14.10 -24.32
CA GLY A 44 -3.11 -14.85 -25.39
C GLY A 44 -4.25 -15.75 -24.91
N TYR A 45 -5.00 -15.28 -23.91
CA TYR A 45 -6.11 -16.00 -23.26
C TYR A 45 -5.69 -17.36 -22.67
N THR A 46 -4.44 -17.45 -22.16
CA THR A 46 -3.94 -18.65 -21.48
C THR A 46 -3.86 -18.43 -19.99
N THR A 47 -2.65 -18.36 -19.42
CA THR A 47 -2.46 -18.22 -17.98
C THR A 47 -1.79 -16.88 -17.63
N ILE A 48 -2.44 -16.11 -16.78
CA ILE A 48 -1.87 -14.87 -16.22
C ILE A 48 -0.83 -15.24 -15.16
N THR A 49 0.42 -14.84 -15.38
CA THR A 49 1.53 -15.13 -14.48
C THR A 49 1.85 -13.95 -13.57
N THR A 50 2.49 -14.21 -12.43
CA THR A 50 2.99 -13.18 -11.53
C THR A 50 3.97 -12.23 -12.24
N GLN A 51 4.80 -12.74 -13.15
CA GLN A 51 5.73 -11.93 -13.92
C GLN A 51 5.01 -10.93 -14.84
N MET A 52 3.96 -11.35 -15.52
CA MET A 52 3.15 -10.44 -16.35
C MET A 52 2.52 -9.33 -15.52
N ILE A 53 1.99 -9.67 -14.33
CA ILE A 53 1.43 -8.70 -13.42
C ILE A 53 2.49 -7.70 -12.95
N GLN A 54 3.69 -8.15 -12.62
CA GLN A 54 4.80 -7.29 -12.19
C GLN A 54 5.25 -6.31 -13.27
N GLN A 55 5.25 -6.74 -14.53
CA GLN A 55 5.74 -5.93 -15.66
C GLN A 55 4.66 -5.02 -16.24
N LEU A 56 3.43 -5.48 -16.30
CA LEU A 56 2.36 -4.89 -17.12
C LEU A 56 1.13 -4.47 -16.30
N GLY A 57 1.02 -4.91 -15.04
CA GLY A 57 -0.11 -4.58 -14.19
C GLY A 57 -0.06 -3.13 -13.72
N THR A 58 -1.21 -2.47 -13.72
CA THR A 58 -1.38 -1.13 -13.12
C THR A 58 -1.17 -1.21 -11.61
N VAL A 59 -0.57 -0.19 -11.02
CA VAL A 59 -0.38 -0.06 -9.57
C VAL A 59 -1.18 1.13 -9.08
N THR A 60 -1.98 0.93 -8.05
CA THR A 60 -2.68 2.03 -7.40
C THR A 60 -1.74 2.84 -6.51
N LEU A 61 -2.07 4.11 -6.27
CA LEU A 61 -1.33 4.95 -5.34
C LEU A 61 -1.25 4.34 -3.94
N ASP A 62 -2.33 3.71 -3.47
CA ASP A 62 -2.36 3.03 -2.17
C ASP A 62 -1.38 1.86 -2.12
N ALA A 63 -1.31 1.02 -3.17
CA ALA A 63 -0.36 -0.08 -3.25
C ALA A 63 1.08 0.42 -3.30
N ASP A 64 1.36 1.43 -4.12
CA ASP A 64 2.70 2.03 -4.25
C ASP A 64 3.17 2.67 -2.94
N THR A 65 2.28 3.40 -2.24
CA THR A 65 2.61 3.99 -0.94
C THR A 65 2.73 2.93 0.15
N PHE A 66 1.97 1.83 0.09
CA PHE A 66 2.13 0.73 1.02
C PHE A 66 3.47 0.00 0.82
N ASP A 67 3.92 -0.18 -0.42
CA ASP A 67 5.25 -0.71 -0.70
C ASP A 67 6.35 0.21 -0.16
N MET A 68 6.19 1.53 -0.27
CA MET A 68 7.10 2.48 0.36
C MET A 68 7.15 2.32 1.89
N VAL A 69 6.02 2.10 2.55
CA VAL A 69 5.96 1.80 4.00
C VAL A 69 6.69 0.50 4.33
N LYS A 70 6.52 -0.56 3.52
CA LYS A 70 7.28 -1.83 3.69
C LYS A 70 8.80 -1.60 3.59
N LEU A 71 9.25 -0.75 2.67
CA LEU A 71 10.67 -0.40 2.51
C LEU A 71 11.20 0.35 3.75
N VAL A 72 10.44 1.32 4.28
CA VAL A 72 10.77 2.00 5.55
C VAL A 72 10.84 0.99 6.70
N ALA A 73 9.85 0.10 6.80
CA ALA A 73 9.80 -0.94 7.84
C ALA A 73 10.99 -1.92 7.76
N ALA A 74 11.53 -2.13 6.57
CA ALA A 74 12.72 -2.96 6.33
C ALA A 74 14.05 -2.21 6.51
N GLY A 75 14.03 -0.89 6.77
CA GLY A 75 15.24 -0.06 6.87
C GLY A 75 15.83 0.37 5.51
N ASN A 76 15.11 0.12 4.41
CA ASN A 76 15.56 0.44 3.05
C ASN A 76 15.23 1.87 2.63
N THR A 77 15.74 2.87 3.35
CA THR A 77 15.46 4.30 3.12
C THR A 77 15.75 4.73 1.69
N ARG A 78 16.84 4.26 1.09
CA ARG A 78 17.20 4.61 -0.28
C ARG A 78 16.14 4.18 -1.29
N GLN A 79 15.62 2.98 -1.15
CA GLN A 79 14.57 2.47 -2.05
C GLN A 79 13.22 3.16 -1.78
N ALA A 80 12.92 3.51 -0.52
CA ALA A 80 11.72 4.28 -0.18
C ALA A 80 11.76 5.69 -0.82
N LEU A 81 12.91 6.37 -0.80
CA LEU A 81 13.10 7.66 -1.47
C LEU A 81 12.98 7.53 -3.00
N ALA A 82 13.57 6.49 -3.60
CA ALA A 82 13.42 6.23 -5.03
C ALA A 82 11.96 6.00 -5.42
N LYS A 83 11.20 5.27 -4.60
CA LYS A 83 9.76 5.06 -4.81
C LYS A 83 8.97 6.36 -4.72
N LEU A 84 9.28 7.22 -3.74
CA LEU A 84 8.68 8.56 -3.64
C LEU A 84 8.96 9.38 -4.90
N GLN A 85 10.21 9.38 -5.37
CA GLN A 85 10.59 10.09 -6.58
C GLN A 85 9.75 9.62 -7.79
N THR A 86 9.62 8.31 -7.98
CA THR A 86 8.77 7.73 -9.03
C THR A 86 7.32 8.20 -8.93
N LEU A 87 6.74 8.23 -7.72
CA LEU A 87 5.36 8.71 -7.53
C LEU A 87 5.20 10.19 -7.93
N LEU A 88 6.18 11.03 -7.61
CA LEU A 88 6.18 12.45 -7.99
C LEU A 88 6.36 12.63 -9.50
N GLU A 89 7.23 11.85 -10.13
CA GLU A 89 7.44 11.86 -11.61
C GLU A 89 6.19 11.41 -12.37
N LEU A 90 5.39 10.51 -11.78
CA LEU A 90 4.07 10.11 -12.30
C LEU A 90 2.98 11.17 -12.06
N GLN A 91 3.35 12.38 -11.65
CA GLN A 91 2.46 13.52 -11.42
C GLN A 91 1.39 13.26 -10.33
N ASN A 92 1.67 12.35 -9.39
CA ASN A 92 0.81 12.22 -8.21
C ASN A 92 0.94 13.45 -7.32
N GLU A 93 -0.17 14.03 -6.96
CA GLU A 93 -0.21 15.19 -6.07
C GLU A 93 0.36 14.84 -4.68
N PRO A 94 1.29 15.63 -4.13
CA PRO A 94 1.88 15.38 -2.81
C PRO A 94 0.86 15.13 -1.70
N ILE A 95 -0.26 15.85 -1.72
CA ILE A 95 -1.33 15.71 -0.73
C ILE A 95 -2.04 14.35 -0.81
N LEU A 96 -2.13 13.76 -2.01
CA LEU A 96 -2.71 12.42 -2.19
C LEU A 96 -1.75 11.35 -1.70
N ILE A 97 -0.44 11.50 -1.99
CA ILE A 97 0.59 10.57 -1.51
C ILE A 97 0.61 10.54 0.02
N ILE A 98 0.59 11.70 0.69
CA ILE A 98 0.57 11.73 2.16
C ILE A 98 -0.72 11.16 2.72
N GLY A 99 -1.87 11.42 2.10
CA GLY A 99 -3.15 10.84 2.51
C GLY A 99 -3.11 9.31 2.50
N ALA A 100 -2.57 8.72 1.44
CA ALA A 100 -2.39 7.27 1.33
C ALA A 100 -1.37 6.74 2.36
N LEU A 101 -0.27 7.45 2.60
CA LEU A 101 0.71 7.08 3.64
C LEU A 101 0.08 7.07 5.04
N ILE A 102 -0.67 8.12 5.40
CA ILE A 102 -1.39 8.21 6.68
C ILE A 102 -2.36 7.04 6.81
N GLY A 103 -3.14 6.75 5.76
CA GLY A 103 -4.06 5.62 5.73
C GLY A 103 -3.36 4.29 6.00
N ASN A 104 -2.23 4.05 5.35
CA ASN A 104 -1.44 2.84 5.52
C ASN A 104 -0.87 2.71 6.95
N TYR A 105 -0.33 3.77 7.54
CA TYR A 105 0.17 3.75 8.92
C TYR A 105 -0.96 3.61 9.95
N LEU A 106 -2.15 4.17 9.70
CA LEU A 106 -3.33 3.94 10.54
C LEU A 106 -3.79 2.49 10.50
N ASP A 107 -3.77 1.85 9.34
CA ASP A 107 -4.11 0.43 9.22
C ASP A 107 -3.10 -0.45 9.97
N ILE A 108 -1.81 -0.15 9.86
CA ILE A 108 -0.74 -0.83 10.62
C ILE A 108 -0.97 -0.64 12.13
N TYR A 109 -1.30 0.57 12.59
CA TYR A 109 -1.55 0.84 14.00
C TYR A 109 -2.78 0.10 14.53
N ARG A 110 -3.86 0.11 13.77
CA ARG A 110 -5.10 -0.62 14.10
C ARG A 110 -4.84 -2.12 14.18
N ALA A 111 -4.15 -2.69 13.20
CA ALA A 111 -3.79 -4.12 13.19
C ALA A 111 -2.87 -4.46 14.38
N PHE A 112 -1.89 -3.61 14.68
CA PHE A 112 -1.01 -3.77 15.85
C PHE A 112 -1.81 -3.83 17.16
N LEU A 113 -2.76 -2.90 17.35
CA LEU A 113 -3.59 -2.85 18.55
C LEU A 113 -4.54 -4.05 18.64
N ALA A 114 -5.15 -4.45 17.52
CA ALA A 114 -6.01 -5.63 17.45
C ALA A 114 -5.24 -6.89 17.88
N LYS A 115 -4.04 -7.08 17.36
CA LYS A 115 -3.16 -8.20 17.73
C LYS A 115 -2.80 -8.19 19.22
N LYS A 116 -2.45 -7.02 19.78
CA LYS A 116 -2.13 -6.88 21.22
C LYS A 116 -3.34 -7.18 22.12
N SER A 117 -4.54 -6.79 21.70
CA SER A 117 -5.79 -7.06 22.40
C SER A 117 -6.45 -8.41 22.04
N ARG A 118 -5.78 -9.23 21.22
CA ARG A 118 -6.29 -10.53 20.71
C ARG A 118 -7.65 -10.41 20.01
N ARG A 119 -7.90 -9.29 19.35
CA ARG A 119 -9.11 -9.07 18.57
C ARG A 119 -8.94 -9.57 17.14
N PRO A 120 -9.92 -10.28 16.55
CA PRO A 120 -9.89 -10.65 15.15
C PRO A 120 -9.87 -9.43 14.21
N LEU A 121 -9.18 -9.53 13.10
CA LEU A 121 -9.18 -8.47 12.06
C LEU A 121 -10.58 -8.22 11.48
N ALA A 122 -11.46 -9.24 11.50
CA ALA A 122 -12.85 -9.10 11.07
C ALA A 122 -13.64 -8.09 11.92
N ASP A 123 -13.40 -8.07 13.24
CA ASP A 123 -14.04 -7.10 14.14
C ASP A 123 -13.51 -5.70 13.87
N LEU A 124 -12.19 -5.58 13.62
CA LEU A 124 -11.57 -4.34 13.24
C LEU A 124 -12.18 -3.78 11.95
N ALA A 125 -12.35 -4.65 10.95
CA ALA A 125 -12.96 -4.27 9.68
C ALA A 125 -14.39 -3.74 9.87
N LYS A 126 -15.17 -4.36 10.74
CA LYS A 126 -16.54 -3.95 11.07
C LYS A 126 -16.56 -2.60 11.80
N ASP A 127 -15.71 -2.43 12.83
CA ASP A 127 -15.68 -1.22 13.65
C ASP A 127 -15.31 0.02 12.83
N PHE A 128 -14.35 -0.12 11.93
CA PHE A 128 -13.87 0.97 11.07
C PHE A 128 -14.52 1.02 9.68
N LYS A 129 -15.59 0.22 9.49
CA LYS A 129 -16.39 0.20 8.24
C LYS A 129 -15.56 -0.02 6.99
N TYR A 130 -14.57 -0.90 7.06
CA TYR A 130 -13.84 -1.29 5.87
C TYR A 130 -14.78 -2.00 4.89
N THR A 131 -14.73 -1.61 3.63
CA THR A 131 -15.50 -2.23 2.55
C THR A 131 -14.62 -3.09 1.67
N GLY A 132 -15.21 -3.87 0.77
CA GLY A 132 -14.46 -4.67 -0.20
C GLY A 132 -13.63 -5.80 0.43
N LYS A 133 -12.44 -6.03 -0.10
CA LYS A 133 -11.54 -7.10 0.38
C LYS A 133 -10.65 -6.63 1.54
N TRP A 134 -11.26 -6.10 2.60
CA TRP A 134 -10.58 -5.62 3.80
C TRP A 134 -9.58 -6.64 4.39
N ASN A 135 -9.86 -7.94 4.27
CA ASN A 135 -8.99 -9.01 4.74
C ASN A 135 -7.60 -8.96 4.10
N TYR A 136 -7.52 -8.56 2.83
CA TYR A 136 -6.25 -8.39 2.13
C TYR A 136 -5.48 -7.17 2.65
N ARG A 137 -6.14 -6.00 2.69
CA ARG A 137 -5.57 -4.74 3.18
C ARG A 137 -5.11 -4.85 4.64
N LEU A 138 -5.98 -5.33 5.52
CA LEU A 138 -5.66 -5.51 6.95
C LEU A 138 -4.67 -6.66 7.18
N GLY A 139 -4.70 -7.72 6.36
CA GLY A 139 -3.71 -8.80 6.42
C GLY A 139 -2.30 -8.31 6.12
N ASN A 140 -2.13 -7.49 5.10
CA ASN A 140 -0.86 -6.83 4.76
C ASN A 140 -0.41 -5.88 5.89
N ALA A 141 -1.33 -5.11 6.46
CA ALA A 141 -1.06 -4.22 7.59
C ALA A 141 -0.62 -5.00 8.83
N ASP A 142 -1.25 -6.14 9.17
CA ASP A 142 -0.87 -7.00 10.29
C ASP A 142 0.53 -7.60 10.12
N GLN A 143 0.85 -8.09 8.93
CA GLN A 143 2.20 -8.60 8.61
C GLN A 143 3.26 -7.50 8.78
N THR A 144 2.96 -6.29 8.32
CA THR A 144 3.89 -5.15 8.41
C THR A 144 4.00 -4.65 9.85
N ALA A 145 2.90 -4.64 10.62
CA ALA A 145 2.85 -4.26 12.03
C ALA A 145 3.79 -5.10 12.90
N ALA A 146 4.03 -6.37 12.54
CA ALA A 146 4.95 -7.24 13.26
C ALA A 146 6.41 -6.73 13.26
N ARG A 147 6.75 -5.82 12.37
CA ARG A 147 8.09 -5.21 12.27
C ARG A 147 8.24 -3.94 13.10
N PHE A 148 7.18 -3.44 13.72
CA PHE A 148 7.16 -2.20 14.46
C PHE A 148 6.92 -2.40 15.95
N GLN A 149 7.49 -1.51 16.76
CA GLN A 149 7.04 -1.27 18.12
C GLN A 149 5.94 -0.20 18.11
N ARG A 150 5.11 -0.17 19.16
CA ARG A 150 4.02 0.81 19.28
C ARG A 150 4.52 2.25 19.16
N SER A 151 5.59 2.58 19.91
CA SER A 151 6.20 3.92 19.90
C SER A 151 6.66 4.36 18.51
N GLN A 152 7.18 3.43 17.70
CA GLN A 152 7.65 3.70 16.34
C GLN A 152 6.49 4.03 15.41
N ILE A 153 5.34 3.33 15.54
CA ILE A 153 4.14 3.63 14.74
C ILE A 153 3.56 4.99 15.15
N GLU A 154 3.47 5.26 16.46
CA GLU A 154 2.96 6.53 16.98
C GLU A 154 3.83 7.70 16.55
N GLU A 155 5.15 7.55 16.59
CA GLU A 155 6.08 8.58 16.11
C GLU A 155 5.97 8.78 14.59
N SER A 156 5.82 7.69 13.82
CA SER A 156 5.59 7.78 12.39
C SER A 156 4.31 8.57 12.06
N LEU A 157 3.24 8.35 12.80
CA LEU A 157 1.98 9.11 12.64
C LEU A 157 2.15 10.60 12.99
N ARG A 158 2.96 10.94 14.01
CA ARG A 158 3.28 12.36 14.33
C ARG A 158 4.09 13.02 13.21
N ILE A 159 5.07 12.31 12.64
CA ILE A 159 5.86 12.80 11.49
C ILE A 159 4.93 13.08 10.31
N LEU A 160 4.02 12.16 9.99
CA LEU A 160 3.07 12.33 8.89
C LEU A 160 2.05 13.45 9.15
N GLN A 161 1.57 13.60 10.39
CA GLN A 161 0.71 14.72 10.78
C GLN A 161 1.42 16.06 10.59
N LYS A 162 2.69 16.15 10.99
CA LYS A 162 3.49 17.36 10.79
C LYS A 162 3.68 17.65 9.30
N LEU A 163 4.00 16.64 8.50
CA LEU A 163 4.14 16.79 7.06
C LEU A 163 2.84 17.29 6.41
N ASP A 164 1.68 16.77 6.82
CA ASP A 164 0.38 17.23 6.31
C ASP A 164 0.15 18.72 6.59
N LEU A 165 0.49 19.18 7.80
CA LEU A 165 0.41 20.59 8.17
C LEU A 165 1.41 21.46 7.38
N ASP A 166 2.65 20.99 7.23
CA ASP A 166 3.71 21.69 6.50
C ASP A 166 3.34 21.84 5.01
N LEU A 167 2.78 20.80 4.38
CA LEU A 167 2.32 20.85 2.98
C LEU A 167 1.17 21.83 2.76
N LYS A 168 0.31 22.01 3.75
CA LYS A 168 -0.85 22.93 3.67
C LYS A 168 -0.52 24.39 4.04
N GLY A 169 0.47 24.58 4.90
CA GLY A 169 0.75 25.90 5.50
C GLY A 169 2.08 26.53 5.14
N SER A 170 3.04 25.81 4.59
CA SER A 170 4.35 26.34 4.27
C SER A 170 4.50 26.68 2.77
N ARG A 171 5.49 27.54 2.47
CA ARG A 171 5.91 27.86 1.09
C ARG A 171 7.11 27.00 0.65
N LEU A 172 7.47 25.98 1.44
CA LEU A 172 8.59 25.10 1.14
C LEU A 172 8.22 24.13 0.02
N ASP A 173 9.23 23.69 -0.70
CA ASP A 173 9.10 22.72 -1.78
C ASP A 173 8.51 21.39 -1.26
N ALA A 174 7.37 20.99 -1.79
CA ALA A 174 6.65 19.80 -1.34
C ALA A 174 7.47 18.50 -1.50
N PRO A 175 8.17 18.24 -2.64
CA PRO A 175 9.09 17.12 -2.78
C PRO A 175 10.15 17.07 -1.68
N LEU A 176 10.76 18.20 -1.33
CA LEU A 176 11.79 18.26 -0.28
C LEU A 176 11.21 17.92 1.10
N LEU A 177 10.03 18.45 1.44
CA LEU A 177 9.34 18.13 2.70
C LEU A 177 9.03 16.64 2.79
N MET A 178 8.58 16.03 1.70
CA MET A 178 8.27 14.60 1.64
C MET A 178 9.52 13.73 1.76
N GLN A 179 10.63 14.08 1.08
CA GLN A 179 11.91 13.37 1.21
C GLN A 179 12.42 13.42 2.65
N LYS A 180 12.35 14.60 3.29
CA LYS A 180 12.70 14.77 4.71
C LYS A 180 11.85 13.83 5.57
N ALA A 181 10.55 13.79 5.37
CA ALA A 181 9.66 12.95 6.15
C ALA A 181 9.97 11.45 5.99
N ILE A 182 10.29 10.97 4.78
CA ILE A 182 10.72 9.58 4.56
C ILE A 182 12.01 9.26 5.35
N CYS A 183 12.97 10.20 5.40
CA CYS A 183 14.16 10.03 6.23
C CYS A 183 13.81 9.98 7.74
N GLU A 184 12.93 10.86 8.20
CA GLU A 184 12.47 10.89 9.61
C GLU A 184 11.71 9.62 9.99
N LEU A 185 10.85 9.09 9.11
CA LEU A 185 10.15 7.80 9.28
C LEU A 185 11.15 6.63 9.41
N SER A 186 12.19 6.63 8.58
CA SER A 186 13.24 5.62 8.63
C SER A 186 14.04 5.70 9.92
N LEU A 187 14.33 6.91 10.41
CA LEU A 187 14.99 7.14 11.70
C LEU A 187 14.10 6.71 12.87
N ALA A 188 12.80 7.04 12.84
CA ALA A 188 11.84 6.60 13.86
C ALA A 188 11.77 5.07 13.94
N ARG A 189 11.88 4.38 12.78
CA ARG A 189 11.91 2.92 12.71
C ARG A 189 13.19 2.33 13.30
N SER A 190 14.34 2.99 13.18
CA SER A 190 15.64 2.51 13.67
C SER A 190 15.88 2.77 15.17
N ARG A 191 15.11 3.65 15.80
CA ARG A 191 15.17 3.90 17.24
C ARG A 191 14.46 2.76 17.98
N ALA A 192 15.24 1.96 18.71
CA ALA A 192 14.73 0.86 19.54
C ALA A 192 14.11 1.42 20.84
#